data_7606f71db7d97b8ed0f89030b96d0522
#
_entry.id   7606f71db7d97b8ed0f89030b96d0522
#
_cell.length_a   1.000
_cell.length_b   1.000
_cell.length_c   1.000
_cell.angle_alpha   90.00
_cell.angle_beta   90.00
_cell.angle_gamma   90.00
#
_symmetry.space_group_name_H-M   'P 1'
#
loop_
_entity.id
_entity.type
_entity.pdbx_description
1 polymer ?
#
loop_
_entity_poly.entity_id
_entity_poly.type
_entity_poly.pdbx_seq_one_letter_code
_entity_poly.pdbx_strand_id
1 'polypeptide(L)'
;MMNRRARDWGLDCTHFASSHGLEDGNRSCARDLAVLTRLAMAEPRIRRIVRRRQVDFRFPIKGHRLYLYGHNPLIRMGYPGAIGLKTGYTFAAGRCFVGVVRRGGRTLGVVLLNSRDPAKHAPKLLDAAFARL
;
A
#
# COMPACT_ATOMS: atom_id res chain seq x y z
N MET A 1 -8.65 15.68 -11.86
CA MET A 1 -8.01 14.57 -12.59
C MET A 1 -8.17 13.23 -11.87
N MET A 2 -7.81 13.08 -10.58
CA MET A 2 -7.92 11.82 -9.82
C MET A 2 -9.33 11.23 -9.80
N ASN A 3 -10.36 12.01 -9.47
CA ASN A 3 -11.76 11.55 -9.43
C ASN A 3 -12.30 11.13 -10.81
N ARG A 4 -11.83 11.74 -11.90
CA ARG A 4 -12.18 11.27 -13.25
C ARG A 4 -11.61 9.89 -13.50
N ARG A 5 -10.33 9.66 -13.17
CA ARG A 5 -9.71 8.32 -13.27
C ARG A 5 -10.38 7.29 -12.38
N ALA A 6 -10.79 7.66 -11.17
CA ALA A 6 -11.54 6.77 -10.30
C ALA A 6 -12.84 6.28 -10.98
N ARG A 7 -13.60 7.19 -11.59
CA ARG A 7 -14.80 6.83 -12.36
C ARG A 7 -14.49 5.96 -13.57
N ASP A 8 -13.44 6.32 -14.35
CA ASP A 8 -13.03 5.55 -15.53
C ASP A 8 -12.68 4.09 -15.19
N TRP A 9 -12.23 3.85 -13.95
CA TRP A 9 -11.87 2.53 -13.42
C TRP A 9 -12.99 1.84 -12.62
N GLY A 10 -14.19 2.43 -12.57
CA GLY A 10 -15.34 1.89 -11.83
C GLY A 10 -15.15 1.86 -10.32
N LEU A 11 -14.44 2.85 -9.76
CA LEU A 11 -14.18 2.97 -8.33
C LEU A 11 -15.28 3.80 -7.67
N ASP A 12 -16.43 3.18 -7.42
CA ASP A 12 -17.66 3.86 -7.02
C ASP A 12 -17.64 4.36 -5.57
N CYS A 13 -16.84 3.72 -4.69
CA CYS A 13 -16.66 4.17 -3.31
C CYS A 13 -15.51 5.19 -3.16
N THR A 14 -14.80 5.53 -4.23
CA THR A 14 -13.56 6.30 -4.12
C THR A 14 -13.77 7.77 -4.50
N HIS A 15 -13.41 8.64 -3.58
CA HIS A 15 -13.37 10.09 -3.80
C HIS A 15 -12.09 10.69 -3.24
N PHE A 16 -11.43 11.51 -4.04
CA PHE A 16 -10.23 12.24 -3.67
C PHE A 16 -10.56 13.73 -3.49
N ALA A 17 -10.51 14.22 -2.25
CA ALA A 17 -10.54 15.65 -1.93
C ALA A 17 -9.16 16.29 -2.10
N SER A 18 -8.08 15.48 -1.95
CA SER A 18 -6.70 15.92 -2.11
C SER A 18 -5.82 14.82 -2.74
N SER A 19 -4.63 15.22 -3.19
CA SER A 19 -3.62 14.29 -3.73
C SER A 19 -2.64 13.76 -2.69
N HIS A 20 -2.55 14.38 -1.52
CA HIS A 20 -1.58 14.03 -0.47
C HIS A 20 -2.09 13.02 0.57
N GLY A 21 -3.40 12.72 0.58
CA GLY A 21 -3.99 11.69 1.44
C GLY A 21 -4.20 12.07 2.91
N LEU A 22 -4.15 13.36 3.26
CA LEU A 22 -4.31 13.84 4.63
C LEU A 22 -5.66 14.54 4.88
N GLU A 23 -6.46 14.77 3.82
CA GLU A 23 -7.78 15.38 3.94
C GLU A 23 -8.82 14.33 4.32
N ASP A 24 -9.66 14.64 5.29
CA ASP A 24 -10.73 13.75 5.76
C ASP A 24 -11.82 13.52 4.71
N GLY A 25 -11.89 14.38 3.70
CA GLY A 25 -12.75 14.20 2.53
C GLY A 25 -12.32 13.09 1.57
N ASN A 26 -11.10 12.54 1.71
CA ASN A 26 -10.66 11.37 0.94
C ASN A 26 -11.39 10.12 1.44
N ARG A 27 -12.05 9.39 0.54
CA ARG A 27 -12.82 8.18 0.86
C ARG A 27 -12.54 7.08 -0.13
N SER A 28 -12.54 5.84 0.35
CA SER A 28 -12.48 4.64 -0.47
C SER A 28 -13.04 3.43 0.29
N CYS A 29 -13.11 2.28 -0.37
CA CYS A 29 -13.46 1.01 0.23
C CYS A 29 -12.47 -0.08 -0.15
N ALA A 30 -12.51 -1.22 0.54
CA ALA A 30 -11.55 -2.30 0.31
C ALA A 30 -11.59 -2.85 -1.13
N ARG A 31 -12.78 -2.93 -1.75
CA ARG A 31 -12.95 -3.35 -3.14
C ARG A 31 -12.19 -2.44 -4.10
N ASP A 32 -12.42 -1.14 -4.01
CA ASP A 32 -11.80 -0.16 -4.90
C ASP A 32 -10.29 -0.09 -4.69
N LEU A 33 -9.84 -0.16 -3.43
CA LEU A 33 -8.40 -0.23 -3.13
C LEU A 33 -7.75 -1.51 -3.65
N ALA A 34 -8.47 -2.64 -3.73
CA ALA A 34 -7.96 -3.84 -4.38
C ALA A 34 -7.77 -3.64 -5.89
N VAL A 35 -8.71 -2.95 -6.57
CA VAL A 35 -8.55 -2.57 -7.98
C VAL A 35 -7.37 -1.64 -8.18
N LEU A 36 -7.29 -0.56 -7.39
CA LEU A 36 -6.15 0.38 -7.42
C LEU A 36 -4.81 -0.33 -7.17
N THR A 37 -4.79 -1.30 -6.25
CA THR A 37 -3.60 -2.11 -5.98
C THR A 37 -3.15 -2.88 -7.21
N ARG A 38 -4.07 -3.51 -7.93
CA ARG A 38 -3.75 -4.25 -9.16
C ARG A 38 -3.19 -3.32 -10.24
N LEU A 39 -3.81 -2.16 -10.43
CA LEU A 39 -3.35 -1.14 -11.38
C LEU A 39 -1.96 -0.60 -11.01
N ALA A 40 -1.77 -0.24 -9.73
CA ALA A 40 -0.47 0.24 -9.24
C ALA A 40 0.63 -0.82 -9.38
N MET A 41 0.32 -2.07 -9.07
CA MET A 41 1.29 -3.16 -9.19
C MET A 41 1.53 -3.60 -10.63
N ALA A 42 0.71 -3.21 -11.59
CA ALA A 42 0.98 -3.36 -13.02
C ALA A 42 2.07 -2.38 -13.50
N GLU A 43 2.22 -1.21 -12.85
CA GLU A 43 3.22 -0.20 -13.20
C GLU A 43 4.62 -0.57 -12.67
N PRO A 44 5.62 -0.82 -13.54
CA PRO A 44 6.95 -1.29 -13.12
C PRO A 44 7.69 -0.32 -12.19
N ARG A 45 7.51 0.99 -12.38
CA ARG A 45 8.13 2.02 -11.53
C ARG A 45 7.62 1.95 -10.10
N ILE A 46 6.29 1.80 -9.93
CA ILE A 46 5.67 1.65 -8.60
C ILE A 46 6.17 0.38 -7.94
N ARG A 47 6.11 -0.77 -8.63
CA ARG A 47 6.62 -2.05 -8.10
C ARG A 47 8.06 -1.96 -7.61
N ARG A 48 8.92 -1.29 -8.36
CA ARG A 48 10.34 -1.13 -7.99
C ARG A 48 10.51 -0.30 -6.72
N ILE A 49 9.70 0.73 -6.52
CA ILE A 49 9.79 1.64 -5.37
C ILE A 49 9.20 1.02 -4.11
N VAL A 50 7.96 0.51 -4.20
CA VAL A 50 7.18 0.09 -3.01
C VAL A 50 7.72 -1.15 -2.30
N ARG A 51 8.56 -1.94 -2.95
CA ARG A 51 9.22 -3.11 -2.35
C ARG A 51 10.49 -2.78 -1.57
N ARG A 52 10.97 -1.53 -1.63
CA ARG A 52 12.20 -1.13 -0.96
C ARG A 52 11.97 -0.97 0.54
N ARG A 53 12.86 -1.54 1.34
CA ARG A 53 12.89 -1.35 2.78
C ARG A 53 13.44 0.01 3.16
N GLN A 54 14.42 0.45 2.38
CA GLN A 54 15.11 1.73 2.59
C GLN A 54 15.67 2.20 1.25
N VAL A 55 15.85 3.50 1.13
CA VAL A 55 16.58 4.14 0.03
C VAL A 55 17.35 5.31 0.60
N ASP A 56 18.50 5.56 0.02
CA ASP A 56 19.32 6.73 0.34
C ASP A 56 19.60 7.54 -0.92
N PHE A 57 19.64 8.84 -0.76
CA PHE A 57 20.00 9.81 -1.81
C PHE A 57 21.10 10.72 -1.33
N ARG A 58 21.90 11.20 -2.28
CA ARG A 58 22.77 12.32 -2.02
C ARG A 58 21.90 13.56 -1.79
N PHE A 59 21.99 14.14 -0.59
CA PHE A 59 21.24 15.35 -0.29
C PHE A 59 21.91 16.55 -1.00
N PRO A 60 21.15 17.41 -1.70
CA PRO A 60 21.74 18.46 -2.53
C PRO A 60 22.47 19.55 -1.73
N ILE A 61 22.22 19.64 -0.42
CA ILE A 61 22.84 20.63 0.45
C ILE A 61 23.98 19.98 1.22
N LYS A 62 25.20 20.54 1.12
CA LYS A 62 26.41 20.19 1.91
C LYS A 62 26.86 18.71 1.84
N GLY A 63 26.55 17.98 0.77
CA GLY A 63 27.10 16.63 0.56
C GLY A 63 26.62 15.53 1.50
N HIS A 64 25.61 15.79 2.32
CA HIS A 64 25.02 14.79 3.20
C HIS A 64 24.15 13.76 2.44
N ARG A 65 23.85 12.64 3.09
CA ARG A 65 22.93 11.62 2.56
C ARG A 65 21.58 11.71 3.28
N LEU A 66 20.51 11.61 2.51
CA LEU A 66 19.13 11.48 3.03
C LEU A 66 18.75 10.00 3.00
N TYR A 67 18.41 9.46 4.14
CA TYR A 67 17.91 8.09 4.29
C TYR A 67 16.40 8.09 4.46
N LEU A 68 15.68 7.36 3.59
CA LEU A 68 14.24 7.18 3.69
C LEU A 68 13.93 5.71 3.97
N TYR A 69 13.11 5.45 4.97
CA TYR A 69 12.74 4.11 5.41
C TYR A 69 11.28 3.81 5.05
N GLY A 70 11.04 2.64 4.47
CA GLY A 70 9.70 2.16 4.21
C GLY A 70 8.96 1.78 5.50
N HIS A 71 7.67 2.14 5.59
CA HIS A 71 6.82 1.82 6.73
C HIS A 71 5.95 0.57 6.54
N ASN A 72 6.11 -0.15 5.43
CA ASN A 72 5.35 -1.37 5.15
C ASN A 72 5.68 -2.46 6.19
N PRO A 73 4.72 -2.89 7.03
CA PRO A 73 4.98 -3.84 8.10
C PRO A 73 5.43 -5.21 7.58
N LEU A 74 4.90 -5.69 6.45
CA LEU A 74 5.30 -6.98 5.86
C LEU A 74 6.76 -6.97 5.41
N ILE A 75 7.19 -5.87 4.78
CA ILE A 75 8.58 -5.73 4.33
C ILE A 75 9.52 -5.58 5.53
N ARG A 76 9.12 -4.81 6.55
CA ARG A 76 9.93 -4.59 7.75
C ARG A 76 10.18 -5.86 8.55
N MET A 77 9.16 -6.72 8.68
CA MET A 77 9.29 -8.00 9.39
C MET A 77 9.89 -9.12 8.54
N GLY A 78 10.22 -8.88 7.26
CA GLY A 78 10.73 -9.91 6.36
C GLY A 78 9.70 -10.96 5.97
N TYR A 79 8.40 -10.59 5.92
CA TYR A 79 7.34 -11.53 5.56
C TYR A 79 7.58 -12.13 4.16
N PRO A 80 7.60 -13.47 4.02
CA PRO A 80 8.01 -14.11 2.78
C PRO A 80 7.18 -13.68 1.58
N GLY A 81 7.86 -13.21 0.53
CA GLY A 81 7.23 -12.76 -0.71
C GLY A 81 6.59 -11.37 -0.67
N ALA A 82 6.77 -10.58 0.39
CA ALA A 82 6.25 -9.21 0.48
C ALA A 82 6.87 -8.30 -0.60
N ILE A 83 6.02 -7.65 -1.42
CA ILE A 83 6.45 -6.80 -2.55
C ILE A 83 5.80 -5.41 -2.57
N GLY A 84 4.99 -5.06 -1.60
CA GLY A 84 4.33 -3.74 -1.52
C GLY A 84 3.17 -3.75 -0.52
N LEU A 85 2.36 -2.74 -0.39
CA LEU A 85 2.24 -1.57 -1.24
C LEU A 85 2.26 -0.27 -0.41
N LYS A 86 1.19 0.03 0.36
CA LYS A 86 0.96 1.35 0.97
C LYS A 86 0.42 1.28 2.39
N THR A 87 0.96 2.12 3.26
CA THR A 87 0.42 2.40 4.60
C THR A 87 -0.26 3.77 4.61
N GLY A 88 -1.21 3.97 5.50
CA GLY A 88 -1.84 5.26 5.74
C GLY A 88 -2.34 5.36 7.17
N TYR A 89 -2.31 6.58 7.71
CA TYR A 89 -2.87 6.90 9.01
C TYR A 89 -3.34 8.35 9.04
N THR A 90 -4.58 8.55 9.47
CA THR A 90 -5.10 9.81 9.99
C THR A 90 -5.96 9.50 11.22
N PHE A 91 -6.27 10.50 12.03
CA PHE A 91 -7.17 10.30 13.16
C PHE A 91 -8.55 9.79 12.73
N ALA A 92 -9.08 10.32 11.63
CA ALA A 92 -10.39 9.93 11.10
C ALA A 92 -10.38 8.52 10.48
N ALA A 93 -9.33 8.16 9.72
CA ALA A 93 -9.27 6.90 9.00
C ALA A 93 -8.73 5.73 9.84
N GLY A 94 -8.02 6.01 10.94
CA GLY A 94 -7.25 5.01 11.66
C GLY A 94 -6.09 4.45 10.84
N ARG A 95 -5.54 3.32 11.26
CA ARG A 95 -4.44 2.65 10.54
C ARG A 95 -4.98 1.88 9.35
N CYS A 96 -4.55 2.27 8.17
CA CYS A 96 -4.90 1.62 6.91
C CYS A 96 -3.65 1.00 6.28
N PHE A 97 -3.81 -0.16 5.65
CA PHE A 97 -2.73 -0.87 5.02
C PHE A 97 -3.20 -1.65 3.79
N VAL A 98 -2.43 -1.55 2.73
CA VAL A 98 -2.54 -2.42 1.56
C VAL A 98 -1.23 -3.18 1.43
N GLY A 99 -1.29 -4.50 1.56
CA GLY A 99 -0.15 -5.40 1.40
C GLY A 99 -0.27 -6.22 0.13
N VAL A 100 0.87 -6.48 -0.53
CA VAL A 100 0.95 -7.38 -1.69
C VAL A 100 2.08 -8.36 -1.49
N VAL A 101 1.78 -9.63 -1.72
CA VAL A 101 2.69 -10.77 -1.51
C VAL A 101 2.66 -11.68 -2.72
N ARG A 102 3.83 -12.15 -3.14
CA ARG A 102 3.98 -13.13 -4.23
C ARG A 102 4.72 -14.37 -3.73
N ARG A 103 4.07 -15.53 -3.83
CA ARG A 103 4.62 -16.85 -3.46
C ARG A 103 4.21 -17.89 -4.49
N GLY A 104 5.12 -18.78 -4.88
CA GLY A 104 4.83 -19.89 -5.77
C GLY A 104 4.14 -19.47 -7.09
N GLY A 105 4.54 -18.35 -7.68
CA GLY A 105 3.91 -17.79 -8.89
C GLY A 105 2.58 -17.09 -8.67
N ARG A 106 1.97 -17.19 -7.48
CA ARG A 106 0.68 -16.55 -7.14
C ARG A 106 0.90 -15.22 -6.42
N THR A 107 0.05 -14.24 -6.73
CA THR A 107 0.08 -12.92 -6.11
C THR A 107 -1.23 -12.65 -5.37
N LEU A 108 -1.14 -12.37 -4.10
CA LEU A 108 -2.28 -11.96 -3.27
C LEU A 108 -2.10 -10.54 -2.74
N GLY A 109 -3.22 -9.85 -2.60
CA GLY A 109 -3.31 -8.55 -1.92
C GLY A 109 -4.17 -8.66 -0.66
N VAL A 110 -3.85 -7.87 0.35
CA VAL A 110 -4.68 -7.64 1.53
C VAL A 110 -4.96 -6.15 1.66
N VAL A 111 -6.20 -5.79 1.94
CA VAL A 111 -6.62 -4.42 2.24
C VAL A 111 -7.19 -4.37 3.64
N LEU A 112 -6.61 -3.55 4.49
CA LEU A 112 -7.04 -3.30 5.85
C LEU A 112 -7.39 -1.82 6.00
N LEU A 113 -8.60 -1.54 6.43
CA LEU A 113 -9.08 -0.20 6.75
C LEU A 113 -9.39 -0.14 8.24
N ASN A 114 -8.94 0.92 8.91
CA ASN A 114 -9.11 1.12 10.36
C ASN A 114 -8.71 -0.11 11.19
N SER A 115 -7.58 -0.70 10.87
CA SER A 115 -7.06 -1.88 11.58
C SER A 115 -6.29 -1.45 12.83
N ARG A 116 -6.59 -2.06 13.98
CA ARG A 116 -5.85 -1.82 15.23
C ARG A 116 -4.37 -2.19 15.11
N ASP A 117 -4.08 -3.27 14.38
CA ASP A 117 -2.72 -3.77 14.19
C ASP A 117 -2.54 -4.40 12.79
N PRO A 118 -2.22 -3.61 11.77
CA PRO A 118 -1.97 -4.14 10.43
C PRO A 118 -0.81 -5.13 10.36
N ALA A 119 0.21 -4.98 11.22
CA ALA A 119 1.36 -5.88 11.25
C ALA A 119 0.98 -7.29 11.70
N LYS A 120 -0.02 -7.41 12.57
CA LYS A 120 -0.54 -8.70 13.05
C LYS A 120 -1.65 -9.26 12.14
N HIS A 121 -2.52 -8.40 11.64
CA HIS A 121 -3.70 -8.84 10.89
C HIS A 121 -3.37 -9.23 9.45
N ALA A 122 -2.47 -8.52 8.78
CA ALA A 122 -2.13 -8.80 7.39
C ALA A 122 -1.49 -10.18 7.18
N PRO A 123 -0.48 -10.61 7.98
CA PRO A 123 0.07 -11.95 7.86
C PRO A 123 -0.98 -13.04 8.04
N LYS A 124 -1.83 -12.93 9.06
CA LYS A 124 -2.88 -13.94 9.35
C LYS A 124 -3.84 -14.13 8.17
N LEU A 125 -4.30 -13.03 7.58
CA LEU A 125 -5.20 -13.08 6.42
C LEU A 125 -4.50 -13.66 5.19
N LEU A 126 -3.26 -13.27 4.95
CA LEU A 126 -2.48 -13.76 3.83
C LEU A 126 -2.14 -15.24 3.97
N ASP A 127 -1.73 -15.69 5.16
CA ASP A 127 -1.44 -17.11 5.41
C ASP A 127 -2.69 -17.96 5.23
N ALA A 128 -3.83 -17.51 5.78
CA ALA A 128 -5.11 -18.20 5.59
C ALA A 128 -5.56 -18.24 4.12
N ALA A 129 -5.29 -17.19 3.34
CA ALA A 129 -5.61 -17.14 1.92
C ALA A 129 -4.68 -18.04 1.09
N PHE A 130 -3.37 -18.03 1.36
CA PHE A 130 -2.42 -18.93 0.68
C PHE A 130 -2.67 -20.40 0.97
N ALA A 131 -3.12 -20.73 2.18
CA ALA A 131 -3.45 -22.11 2.55
C ALA A 131 -4.66 -22.70 1.79
N ARG A 132 -5.48 -21.84 1.15
CA ARG A 132 -6.66 -22.24 0.37
C ARG A 132 -6.42 -22.31 -1.14
N LEU A 133 -5.22 -22.00 -1.58
CA LEU A 133 -4.81 -22.00 -2.99
C LEU A 133 -4.04 -23.25 -3.38
#